data_303a98b88e301a7a9c37da61c1c586d2
#
_entry.id   303a98b88e301a7a9c37da61c1c586d2
#
_cell.length_a   1.000
_cell.length_b   1.000
_cell.length_c   1.000
_cell.angle_alpha   90.00
_cell.angle_beta   90.00
_cell.angle_gamma   90.00
#
_symmetry.space_group_name_H-M   'P 1'
#
loop_
_entity.id
_entity.type
_entity.pdbx_description
1 polymer ?
#
loop_
_entity_poly.entity_id
_entity_poly.type
_entity_poly.pdbx_seq_one_letter_code
_entity_poly.pdbx_strand_id
1 'polypeptide(L)'
;MEKPNLSFELCKPEHYPSLNALMELCFSDLKGGYAPEEEIEALSRLYPRGQIVCVLDGQVIGANLSRIVPFAAFRKPHTQEDCIDQSRFEFDAANGDSVYGLDVFVHPDYQNLKVGKQIVELFVKNVFEDNFYCMMGICRVVNYPAHMHEMDCESYAAKVINKELYDPCLSFHVRNGMEYVNVSPGFCEDDVASAGYGVIMASYNPNFDPSKPVYPERERVLERVLVG
;
A
#
# COMPACT_ATOMS: atom_id res chain seq x y z
N MET A 1 6.36 -14.34 -29.45
CA MET A 1 5.97 -12.99 -29.05
C MET A 1 7.05 -12.45 -28.12
N GLU A 2 7.62 -11.30 -28.41
CA GLU A 2 8.53 -10.64 -27.51
C GLU A 2 7.83 -10.34 -26.20
N LYS A 3 8.55 -10.45 -25.07
CA LYS A 3 7.99 -10.07 -23.78
C LYS A 3 7.80 -8.55 -23.79
N PRO A 4 6.65 -8.05 -23.25
CA PRO A 4 6.44 -6.63 -23.14
C PRO A 4 7.57 -5.98 -22.33
N ASN A 5 8.08 -4.85 -22.79
CA ASN A 5 9.14 -4.11 -22.12
C ASN A 5 8.58 -3.30 -20.95
N LEU A 6 8.47 -3.95 -19.78
CA LEU A 6 7.99 -3.31 -18.56
C LEU A 6 9.12 -2.53 -17.90
N SER A 7 8.90 -1.25 -17.61
CA SER A 7 9.78 -0.40 -16.80
C SER A 7 9.15 -0.17 -15.42
N PHE A 8 9.94 -0.34 -14.36
CA PHE A 8 9.54 -0.02 -12.99
C PHE A 8 10.31 1.21 -12.52
N GLU A 9 9.61 2.27 -12.23
CA GLU A 9 10.16 3.59 -11.95
C GLU A 9 9.59 4.21 -10.68
N LEU A 10 10.30 5.19 -10.13
CA LEU A 10 9.70 6.08 -9.12
C LEU A 10 8.67 6.97 -9.80
N CYS A 11 7.56 7.22 -9.13
CA CYS A 11 6.52 8.10 -9.65
C CYS A 11 7.03 9.54 -9.80
N LYS A 12 6.71 10.16 -10.93
CA LYS A 12 7.10 11.53 -11.29
C LYS A 12 5.89 12.26 -11.87
N PRO A 13 5.90 13.60 -11.93
CA PRO A 13 4.79 14.38 -12.47
C PRO A 13 4.34 13.96 -13.88
N GLU A 14 5.26 13.53 -14.73
CA GLU A 14 4.96 13.03 -16.08
C GLU A 14 4.05 11.78 -16.11
N HIS A 15 4.00 11.02 -14.98
CA HIS A 15 3.17 9.83 -14.85
C HIS A 15 1.73 10.16 -14.40
N TYR A 16 1.47 11.31 -13.77
CA TYR A 16 0.20 11.62 -13.13
C TYR A 16 -1.02 11.48 -14.03
N PRO A 17 -1.02 11.95 -15.28
CA PRO A 17 -2.22 11.81 -16.14
C PRO A 17 -2.59 10.35 -16.40
N SER A 18 -1.62 9.47 -16.67
CA SER A 18 -1.91 8.06 -16.91
C SER A 18 -2.15 7.28 -15.61
N LEU A 19 -1.55 7.70 -14.50
CA LEU A 19 -1.80 7.16 -13.17
C LEU A 19 -3.24 7.46 -12.71
N ASN A 20 -3.71 8.70 -12.90
CA ASN A 20 -5.08 9.08 -12.57
C ASN A 20 -6.10 8.27 -13.40
N ALA A 21 -5.88 8.13 -14.70
CA ALA A 21 -6.74 7.31 -15.55
C ALA A 21 -6.76 5.83 -15.10
N LEU A 22 -5.61 5.30 -14.65
CA LEU A 22 -5.53 3.95 -14.11
C LEU A 22 -6.29 3.80 -12.78
N MET A 23 -6.18 4.80 -11.88
CA MET A 23 -6.92 4.79 -10.60
C MET A 23 -8.43 4.84 -10.83
N GLU A 24 -8.92 5.71 -11.72
CA GLU A 24 -10.34 5.76 -12.10
C GLU A 24 -10.85 4.42 -12.62
N LEU A 25 -10.04 3.71 -13.42
CA LEU A 25 -10.38 2.38 -13.91
C LEU A 25 -10.42 1.32 -12.80
N CYS A 26 -9.41 1.32 -11.91
CA CYS A 26 -9.27 0.28 -10.90
C CYS A 26 -10.20 0.45 -9.70
N PHE A 27 -10.60 1.70 -9.38
CA PHE A 27 -11.40 2.04 -8.20
C PHE A 27 -12.77 2.63 -8.56
N SER A 28 -13.29 2.31 -9.74
CA SER A 28 -14.59 2.80 -10.23
C SER A 28 -15.78 2.41 -9.33
N ASP A 29 -15.62 1.40 -8.47
CA ASP A 29 -16.61 0.93 -7.49
C ASP A 29 -16.52 1.66 -6.13
N LEU A 30 -15.48 2.46 -5.90
CA LEU A 30 -15.26 3.19 -4.64
C LEU A 30 -15.45 4.69 -4.85
N LYS A 31 -16.35 5.31 -4.09
CA LYS A 31 -16.52 6.76 -4.09
C LYS A 31 -15.29 7.44 -3.50
N GLY A 32 -14.62 8.28 -4.29
CA GLY A 32 -13.39 8.95 -3.88
C GLY A 32 -12.22 7.97 -3.68
N GLY A 33 -12.25 6.82 -4.32
CA GLY A 33 -11.33 5.71 -4.12
C GLY A 33 -9.93 5.91 -4.70
N TYR A 34 -9.56 7.14 -5.10
CA TYR A 34 -8.21 7.41 -5.59
C TYR A 34 -7.66 8.72 -5.05
N ALA A 35 -6.33 8.74 -4.85
CA ALA A 35 -5.63 9.90 -4.35
C ALA A 35 -5.65 11.06 -5.37
N PRO A 36 -6.00 12.30 -4.97
CA PRO A 36 -5.84 13.46 -5.83
C PRO A 36 -4.36 13.72 -6.14
N GLU A 37 -4.08 14.44 -7.23
CA GLU A 37 -2.71 14.71 -7.69
C GLU A 37 -1.86 15.38 -6.60
N GLU A 38 -2.43 16.32 -5.85
CA GLU A 38 -1.77 17.02 -4.74
C GLU A 38 -1.32 16.05 -3.62
N GLU A 39 -2.11 15.00 -3.37
CA GLU A 39 -1.74 13.95 -2.40
C GLU A 39 -0.59 13.11 -2.92
N ILE A 40 -0.63 12.69 -4.18
CA ILE A 40 0.45 11.92 -4.82
C ILE A 40 1.75 12.73 -4.81
N GLU A 41 1.67 14.04 -5.05
CA GLU A 41 2.79 14.96 -5.00
C GLU A 41 3.37 15.06 -3.58
N ALA A 42 2.51 15.20 -2.56
CA ALA A 42 2.93 15.21 -1.15
C ALA A 42 3.62 13.90 -0.75
N LEU A 43 3.05 12.76 -1.10
CA LEU A 43 3.63 11.44 -0.84
C LEU A 43 4.99 11.28 -1.55
N SER A 44 5.08 11.70 -2.82
CA SER A 44 6.32 11.63 -3.62
C SER A 44 7.42 12.54 -3.06
N ARG A 45 7.05 13.67 -2.47
CA ARG A 45 7.98 14.58 -1.82
C ARG A 45 8.52 14.02 -0.50
N LEU A 46 7.66 13.38 0.31
CA LEU A 46 8.02 12.88 1.64
C LEU A 46 8.74 11.54 1.61
N TYR A 47 8.34 10.64 0.72
CA TYR A 47 9.00 9.34 0.54
C TYR A 47 8.93 8.89 -0.93
N PRO A 48 9.79 9.43 -1.81
CA PRO A 48 9.75 9.12 -3.25
C PRO A 48 9.96 7.63 -3.56
N ARG A 49 10.80 6.92 -2.79
CA ARG A 49 11.09 5.49 -3.00
C ARG A 49 9.90 4.57 -2.72
N GLY A 50 8.87 5.09 -2.06
CA GLY A 50 7.62 4.39 -1.81
C GLY A 50 6.59 4.53 -2.94
N GLN A 51 6.76 5.52 -3.83
CA GLN A 51 5.84 5.76 -4.94
C GLN A 51 6.40 5.11 -6.22
N ILE A 52 5.88 3.94 -6.58
CA ILE A 52 6.40 3.11 -7.66
C ILE A 52 5.34 2.98 -8.75
N VAL A 53 5.74 3.16 -10.00
CA VAL A 53 4.90 2.93 -11.18
C VAL A 53 5.53 1.86 -12.07
N CYS A 54 4.68 1.07 -12.72
CA CYS A 54 5.05 0.20 -13.82
C CYS A 54 4.55 0.81 -15.12
N VAL A 55 5.48 1.07 -16.04
CA VAL A 55 5.22 1.72 -17.33
C VAL A 55 5.37 0.73 -18.46
N LEU A 56 4.42 0.72 -19.39
CA LEU A 56 4.46 -0.01 -20.66
C LEU A 56 4.07 0.97 -21.78
N ASP A 57 4.95 1.11 -22.78
CA ASP A 57 4.74 1.99 -23.94
C ASP A 57 4.33 3.43 -23.54
N GLY A 58 4.94 3.97 -22.47
CA GLY A 58 4.67 5.31 -21.96
C GLY A 58 3.40 5.45 -21.12
N GLN A 59 2.68 4.36 -20.85
CA GLN A 59 1.47 4.33 -20.04
C GLN A 59 1.72 3.67 -18.70
N VAL A 60 1.22 4.23 -17.60
CA VAL A 60 1.22 3.58 -16.29
C VAL A 60 0.18 2.46 -16.29
N ILE A 61 0.63 1.22 -16.07
CA ILE A 61 -0.21 0.02 -16.03
C ILE A 61 -0.29 -0.62 -14.65
N GLY A 62 0.42 -0.09 -13.67
CA GLY A 62 0.35 -0.50 -12.28
C GLY A 62 1.11 0.48 -11.40
N ALA A 63 0.70 0.59 -10.14
CA ALA A 63 1.34 1.47 -9.19
C ALA A 63 1.26 0.98 -7.74
N ASN A 64 2.13 1.52 -6.90
CA ASN A 64 2.05 1.53 -5.45
C ASN A 64 2.15 2.96 -4.96
N LEU A 65 1.22 3.33 -4.08
CA LEU A 65 1.27 4.56 -3.30
C LEU A 65 1.45 4.23 -1.83
N SER A 66 2.26 4.99 -1.13
CA SER A 66 2.59 4.70 0.26
C SER A 66 2.99 5.94 1.05
N ARG A 67 2.93 5.85 2.37
CA ARG A 67 3.37 6.89 3.30
C ARG A 67 4.17 6.32 4.46
N ILE A 68 5.00 7.14 5.09
CA ILE A 68 5.64 6.80 6.35
C ILE A 68 4.61 6.92 7.48
N VAL A 69 4.64 5.96 8.41
CA VAL A 69 3.74 5.92 9.58
C VAL A 69 4.46 5.40 10.83
N PRO A 70 3.97 5.73 12.04
CA PRO A 70 4.40 5.05 13.25
C PRO A 70 3.71 3.69 13.38
N PHE A 71 4.47 2.58 13.39
CA PHE A 71 3.94 1.22 13.54
C PHE A 71 3.00 1.06 14.73
N ALA A 72 3.38 1.63 15.88
CA ALA A 72 2.59 1.54 17.11
C ALA A 72 1.16 2.07 17.00
N ALA A 73 0.92 3.04 16.12
CA ALA A 73 -0.42 3.56 15.82
C ALA A 73 -1.17 2.67 14.83
N PHE A 74 -0.54 2.37 13.69
CA PHE A 74 -1.20 1.72 12.56
C PHE A 74 -1.31 0.19 12.68
N ARG A 75 -0.66 -0.43 13.66
CA ARG A 75 -0.92 -1.84 14.04
C ARG A 75 -2.25 -2.05 14.76
N LYS A 76 -2.91 -0.98 15.20
CA LYS A 76 -4.22 -0.99 15.84
C LYS A 76 -5.31 -0.78 14.79
N PRO A 77 -6.57 -1.16 15.08
CA PRO A 77 -7.69 -0.80 14.21
C PRO A 77 -7.71 0.70 13.91
N HIS A 78 -7.88 1.04 12.65
CA HIS A 78 -7.92 2.41 12.13
C HIS A 78 -8.81 2.46 10.89
N THR A 79 -9.17 3.65 10.43
CA THR A 79 -10.03 3.88 9.26
C THR A 79 -9.22 4.24 8.01
N GLN A 80 -9.87 4.23 6.87
CA GLN A 80 -9.28 4.75 5.63
C GLN A 80 -8.93 6.24 5.76
N GLU A 81 -9.77 7.02 6.44
CA GLU A 81 -9.54 8.44 6.70
C GLU A 81 -8.25 8.68 7.50
N ASP A 82 -7.96 7.81 8.49
CA ASP A 82 -6.69 7.88 9.22
C ASP A 82 -5.48 7.67 8.28
N CYS A 83 -5.63 6.83 7.24
CA CYS A 83 -4.58 6.56 6.27
C CYS A 83 -4.30 7.74 5.34
N ILE A 84 -5.35 8.48 4.94
CA ILE A 84 -5.27 9.58 3.97
C ILE A 84 -5.30 10.97 4.61
N ASP A 85 -5.23 11.07 5.95
CA ASP A 85 -5.16 12.35 6.67
C ASP A 85 -3.85 13.09 6.35
N GLN A 86 -3.91 13.98 5.38
CA GLN A 86 -2.76 14.77 4.91
C GLN A 86 -2.16 15.68 5.99
N SER A 87 -2.96 16.07 6.98
CA SER A 87 -2.50 16.92 8.09
C SER A 87 -1.40 16.24 8.93
N ARG A 88 -1.31 14.91 8.85
CA ARG A 88 -0.33 14.09 9.58
C ARG A 88 0.89 13.69 8.76
N PHE A 89 0.85 13.86 7.44
CA PHE A 89 1.88 13.33 6.55
C PHE A 89 3.30 13.78 6.92
N GLU A 90 3.49 15.08 7.19
CA GLU A 90 4.80 15.62 7.54
C GLU A 90 5.26 15.15 8.93
N PHE A 91 4.36 15.15 9.92
CA PHE A 91 4.66 14.66 11.26
C PHE A 91 5.02 13.18 11.26
N ASP A 92 4.24 12.36 10.56
CA ASP A 92 4.47 10.92 10.45
C ASP A 92 5.75 10.64 9.64
N ALA A 93 6.02 11.41 8.58
CA ALA A 93 7.26 11.32 7.82
C ALA A 93 8.50 11.64 8.68
N ALA A 94 8.38 12.57 9.62
CA ALA A 94 9.47 12.92 10.53
C ALA A 94 9.70 11.88 11.64
N ASN A 95 8.66 11.21 12.11
CA ASN A 95 8.68 10.40 13.33
C ASN A 95 8.37 8.90 13.12
N GLY A 96 7.87 8.52 11.94
CA GLY A 96 7.46 7.14 11.65
C GLY A 96 8.66 6.20 11.51
N ASP A 97 8.44 4.96 11.83
CA ASP A 97 9.41 3.87 11.78
C ASP A 97 9.06 2.78 10.75
N SER A 98 7.92 2.93 10.08
CA SER A 98 7.38 1.96 9.13
C SER A 98 6.78 2.66 7.91
N VAL A 99 6.56 1.91 6.84
CA VAL A 99 5.91 2.44 5.63
C VAL A 99 4.59 1.71 5.42
N TYR A 100 3.53 2.49 5.23
CA TYR A 100 2.18 2.00 4.95
C TYR A 100 1.89 2.06 3.46
N GLY A 101 1.65 0.90 2.83
CA GLY A 101 1.10 0.83 1.48
C GLY A 101 -0.36 1.25 1.50
N LEU A 102 -0.65 2.38 0.87
CA LEU A 102 -2.02 2.89 0.73
C LEU A 102 -2.76 2.08 -0.33
N ASP A 103 -2.15 1.97 -1.51
CA ASP A 103 -2.74 1.28 -2.66
C ASP A 103 -1.69 0.53 -3.46
N VAL A 104 -2.04 -0.68 -3.87
CA VAL A 104 -1.32 -1.44 -4.90
C VAL A 104 -2.34 -1.89 -5.94
N PHE A 105 -2.22 -1.41 -7.15
CA PHE A 105 -3.18 -1.70 -8.21
C PHE A 105 -2.50 -1.92 -9.56
N VAL A 106 -3.16 -2.69 -10.42
CA VAL A 106 -2.69 -3.05 -11.75
C VAL A 106 -3.88 -3.05 -12.71
N HIS A 107 -3.67 -2.46 -13.87
CA HIS A 107 -4.66 -2.47 -14.96
C HIS A 107 -5.17 -3.89 -15.21
N PRO A 108 -6.48 -4.11 -15.29
CA PRO A 108 -7.08 -5.44 -15.41
C PRO A 108 -6.47 -6.30 -16.52
N ASP A 109 -6.20 -5.72 -17.69
CA ASP A 109 -5.65 -6.46 -18.85
C ASP A 109 -4.21 -6.94 -18.64
N TYR A 110 -3.48 -6.39 -17.67
CA TYR A 110 -2.06 -6.69 -17.41
C TYR A 110 -1.80 -7.47 -16.11
N GLN A 111 -2.84 -7.85 -15.36
CA GLN A 111 -2.70 -8.57 -14.09
C GLN A 111 -1.94 -9.89 -14.23
N ASN A 112 -2.08 -10.57 -15.38
CA ASN A 112 -1.40 -11.85 -15.67
C ASN A 112 0.13 -11.71 -15.91
N LEU A 113 0.65 -10.48 -16.05
CA LEU A 113 2.08 -10.20 -16.26
C LEU A 113 2.89 -10.16 -14.95
N LYS A 114 2.27 -10.44 -13.81
CA LYS A 114 2.88 -10.38 -12.47
C LYS A 114 3.38 -8.97 -12.08
N VAL A 115 2.80 -7.93 -12.66
CA VAL A 115 3.16 -6.53 -12.38
C VAL A 115 3.02 -6.22 -10.90
N GLY A 116 1.88 -6.54 -10.29
CA GLY A 116 1.64 -6.28 -8.86
C GLY A 116 2.67 -6.97 -7.95
N LYS A 117 3.07 -8.21 -8.28
CA LYS A 117 4.11 -8.92 -7.53
C LYS A 117 5.45 -8.16 -7.58
N GLN A 118 5.86 -7.74 -8.78
CA GLN A 118 7.15 -7.03 -8.97
C GLN A 118 7.14 -5.66 -8.30
N ILE A 119 6.01 -4.94 -8.32
CA ILE A 119 5.83 -3.69 -7.58
C ILE A 119 6.02 -3.92 -6.09
N VAL A 120 5.34 -4.92 -5.50
CA VAL A 120 5.46 -5.23 -4.07
C VAL A 120 6.87 -5.65 -3.69
N GLU A 121 7.53 -6.49 -4.50
CA GLU A 121 8.91 -6.91 -4.26
C GLU A 121 9.88 -5.70 -4.25
N LEU A 122 9.73 -4.78 -5.21
CA LEU A 122 10.53 -3.56 -5.27
C LEU A 122 10.22 -2.63 -4.09
N PHE A 123 8.95 -2.48 -3.73
CA PHE A 123 8.52 -1.66 -2.60
C PHE A 123 9.11 -2.18 -1.28
N VAL A 124 8.95 -3.48 -0.99
CA VAL A 124 9.52 -4.11 0.21
C VAL A 124 11.04 -3.93 0.26
N LYS A 125 11.72 -4.14 -0.88
CA LYS A 125 13.16 -3.93 -0.99
C LYS A 125 13.55 -2.51 -0.61
N ASN A 126 12.89 -1.48 -1.17
CA ASN A 126 13.18 -0.09 -0.88
C ASN A 126 12.99 0.23 0.61
N VAL A 127 11.87 -0.23 1.20
CA VAL A 127 11.56 -0.05 2.62
C VAL A 127 12.63 -0.67 3.52
N PHE A 128 13.11 -1.86 3.19
CA PHE A 128 14.11 -2.56 4.00
C PHE A 128 15.52 -1.95 3.84
N GLU A 129 15.88 -1.51 2.63
CA GLU A 129 17.15 -0.79 2.39
C GLU A 129 17.20 0.55 3.14
N ASP A 130 16.06 1.23 3.30
CA ASP A 130 15.94 2.48 4.04
C ASP A 130 15.83 2.27 5.57
N ASN A 131 16.08 1.05 6.05
CA ASN A 131 16.08 0.66 7.44
C ASN A 131 14.75 0.93 8.18
N PHE A 132 13.61 0.87 7.49
CA PHE A 132 12.32 0.87 8.17
C PHE A 132 12.09 -0.45 8.91
N TYR A 133 11.33 -0.40 10.02
CA TYR A 133 10.98 -1.56 10.82
C TYR A 133 10.15 -2.59 10.03
N CYS A 134 9.14 -2.11 9.31
CA CYS A 134 8.35 -2.94 8.43
C CYS A 134 7.71 -2.14 7.28
N MET A 135 7.30 -2.86 6.25
CA MET A 135 6.25 -2.46 5.33
C MET A 135 4.93 -3.04 5.85
N MET A 136 3.89 -2.24 5.91
CA MET A 136 2.56 -2.66 6.34
C MET A 136 1.47 -2.07 5.45
N GLY A 137 0.27 -2.54 5.60
CA GLY A 137 -0.90 -2.03 4.91
C GLY A 137 -2.15 -2.77 5.34
N ILE A 138 -3.29 -2.33 4.82
CA ILE A 138 -4.55 -3.00 5.04
C ILE A 138 -4.99 -3.74 3.78
N CYS A 139 -5.53 -4.92 3.96
CA CYS A 139 -6.00 -5.77 2.89
C CYS A 139 -7.52 -5.85 2.93
N ARG A 140 -8.19 -5.60 1.82
CA ARG A 140 -9.61 -5.88 1.63
C ARG A 140 -9.87 -7.39 1.78
N VAL A 141 -11.04 -7.75 2.28
CA VAL A 141 -11.48 -9.14 2.47
C VAL A 141 -12.75 -9.41 1.69
N VAL A 142 -12.62 -9.37 0.36
CA VAL A 142 -13.74 -9.30 -0.58
C VAL A 142 -14.66 -10.53 -0.58
N ASN A 143 -14.22 -11.67 -0.05
CA ASN A 143 -15.05 -12.84 0.11
C ASN A 143 -15.63 -12.98 1.54
N TYR A 144 -15.23 -12.13 2.49
CA TYR A 144 -15.71 -12.18 3.87
C TYR A 144 -17.23 -12.04 4.01
N PRO A 145 -17.92 -11.16 3.26
CA PRO A 145 -19.39 -11.05 3.36
C PRO A 145 -20.16 -12.37 3.18
N ALA A 146 -19.63 -13.31 2.40
CA ALA A 146 -20.23 -14.62 2.24
C ALA A 146 -20.10 -15.51 3.49
N HIS A 147 -19.17 -15.21 4.40
CA HIS A 147 -18.84 -15.99 5.58
C HIS A 147 -19.19 -15.29 6.91
N MET A 148 -19.57 -14.00 6.89
CA MET A 148 -19.78 -13.19 8.09
C MET A 148 -20.92 -13.70 9.02
N HIS A 149 -21.80 -14.54 8.50
CA HIS A 149 -22.84 -15.19 9.29
C HIS A 149 -22.37 -16.45 10.02
N GLU A 150 -21.22 -16.99 9.65
CA GLU A 150 -20.64 -18.22 10.18
C GLU A 150 -19.47 -17.93 11.14
N MET A 151 -18.72 -16.85 10.91
CA MET A 151 -17.52 -16.53 11.66
C MET A 151 -17.20 -15.03 11.64
N ASP A 152 -16.45 -14.56 12.64
CA ASP A 152 -15.89 -13.21 12.65
C ASP A 152 -14.74 -13.05 11.63
N CYS A 153 -14.36 -11.80 11.37
CA CYS A 153 -13.35 -11.48 10.36
C CYS A 153 -11.96 -12.00 10.73
N GLU A 154 -11.63 -12.07 12.03
CA GLU A 154 -10.35 -12.63 12.49
C GLU A 154 -10.26 -14.13 12.20
N SER A 155 -11.32 -14.88 12.53
CA SER A 155 -11.43 -16.30 12.22
C SER A 155 -11.40 -16.57 10.71
N TYR A 156 -12.05 -15.70 9.91
CA TYR A 156 -12.01 -15.76 8.46
C TYR A 156 -10.57 -15.55 7.94
N ALA A 157 -9.89 -14.50 8.41
CA ALA A 157 -8.52 -14.23 8.02
C ALA A 157 -7.58 -15.40 8.37
N ALA A 158 -7.71 -15.97 9.56
CA ALA A 158 -6.92 -17.13 9.98
C ALA A 158 -7.13 -18.33 9.03
N LYS A 159 -8.36 -18.61 8.61
CA LYS A 159 -8.66 -19.69 7.65
C LYS A 159 -8.07 -19.44 6.26
N VAL A 160 -8.07 -18.18 5.79
CA VAL A 160 -7.43 -17.84 4.50
C VAL A 160 -5.91 -18.00 4.60
N ILE A 161 -5.29 -17.55 5.69
CA ILE A 161 -3.85 -17.70 5.95
C ILE A 161 -3.45 -19.17 5.99
N ASN A 162 -4.25 -20.00 6.64
CA ASN A 162 -4.06 -21.46 6.73
C ASN A 162 -4.44 -22.20 5.44
N LYS A 163 -4.89 -21.49 4.38
CA LYS A 163 -5.33 -22.05 3.09
C LYS A 163 -6.57 -22.97 3.18
N GLU A 164 -7.37 -22.81 4.22
CA GLU A 164 -8.67 -23.47 4.39
C GLU A 164 -9.77 -22.75 3.58
N LEU A 165 -9.63 -21.43 3.43
CA LEU A 165 -10.45 -20.58 2.57
C LEU A 165 -9.57 -19.81 1.58
N TYR A 166 -10.21 -19.27 0.55
CA TYR A 166 -9.55 -18.39 -0.42
C TYR A 166 -10.19 -17.01 -0.44
N ASP A 167 -9.34 -15.98 -0.33
CA ASP A 167 -9.68 -14.59 -0.60
C ASP A 167 -8.65 -14.02 -1.58
N PRO A 168 -9.04 -13.40 -2.69
CA PRO A 168 -8.09 -12.96 -3.72
C PRO A 168 -7.10 -11.93 -3.20
N CYS A 169 -7.56 -10.96 -2.39
CA CYS A 169 -6.71 -9.90 -1.85
C CYS A 169 -5.83 -10.42 -0.72
N LEU A 170 -6.41 -11.03 0.31
CA LEU A 170 -5.65 -11.52 1.47
C LEU A 170 -4.67 -12.62 1.06
N SER A 171 -5.08 -13.57 0.18
CA SER A 171 -4.18 -14.61 -0.33
C SER A 171 -3.04 -14.05 -1.18
N PHE A 172 -3.22 -12.89 -1.85
CA PHE A 172 -2.14 -12.22 -2.55
C PHE A 172 -1.08 -11.71 -1.57
N HIS A 173 -1.47 -11.03 -0.50
CA HIS A 173 -0.56 -10.50 0.51
C HIS A 173 0.19 -11.62 1.26
N VAL A 174 -0.51 -12.67 1.65
CA VAL A 174 0.10 -13.86 2.29
C VAL A 174 1.15 -14.51 1.37
N ARG A 175 0.85 -14.65 0.06
CA ARG A 175 1.82 -15.20 -0.91
C ARG A 175 3.02 -14.31 -1.15
N ASN A 176 2.93 -13.01 -0.88
CA ASN A 176 4.03 -12.07 -0.94
C ASN A 176 4.76 -11.91 0.42
N GLY A 177 4.53 -12.82 1.37
CA GLY A 177 5.28 -12.90 2.63
C GLY A 177 4.82 -11.92 3.71
N MET A 178 3.63 -11.32 3.57
CA MET A 178 3.07 -10.52 4.64
C MET A 178 2.44 -11.38 5.73
N GLU A 179 2.60 -10.96 6.97
CA GLU A 179 2.09 -11.60 8.18
C GLU A 179 0.87 -10.84 8.71
N TYR A 180 -0.06 -11.56 9.34
CA TYR A 180 -1.22 -10.99 10.00
C TYR A 180 -0.80 -10.13 11.22
N VAL A 181 -1.42 -8.96 11.35
CA VAL A 181 -1.22 -8.05 12.49
C VAL A 181 -2.50 -7.87 13.28
N ASN A 182 -3.61 -7.51 12.60
CA ASN A 182 -4.88 -7.22 13.26
C ASN A 182 -6.04 -7.17 12.24
N VAL A 183 -7.26 -7.06 12.72
CA VAL A 183 -8.45 -6.70 11.93
C VAL A 183 -8.84 -5.27 12.23
N SER A 184 -9.29 -4.52 11.21
CA SER A 184 -9.85 -3.17 11.35
C SER A 184 -11.32 -3.19 10.93
N PRO A 185 -12.25 -3.35 11.88
CA PRO A 185 -13.68 -3.19 11.63
C PRO A 185 -13.99 -1.73 11.28
N GLY A 186 -14.87 -1.49 10.30
CA GLY A 186 -15.23 -0.14 9.87
C GLY A 186 -14.06 0.59 9.17
N PHE A 187 -13.13 -0.14 8.58
CA PHE A 187 -12.00 0.47 7.85
C PHE A 187 -12.48 1.40 6.74
N CYS A 188 -13.44 0.94 5.94
CA CYS A 188 -14.06 1.73 4.89
C CYS A 188 -15.53 1.34 4.79
N GLU A 189 -16.42 2.14 5.36
CA GLU A 189 -17.87 1.83 5.44
C GLU A 189 -18.51 1.71 4.05
N ASP A 190 -17.98 2.43 3.06
CA ASP A 190 -18.46 2.38 1.68
C ASP A 190 -17.97 1.12 0.92
N ASP A 191 -17.01 0.36 1.46
CA ASP A 191 -16.55 -0.90 0.86
C ASP A 191 -17.50 -2.07 1.17
N VAL A 192 -18.61 -2.11 0.45
CA VAL A 192 -19.62 -3.18 0.56
C VAL A 192 -19.01 -4.56 0.26
N ALA A 193 -18.03 -4.62 -0.64
CA ALA A 193 -17.39 -5.88 -1.04
C ALA A 193 -16.62 -6.55 0.11
N SER A 194 -16.15 -5.78 1.10
CA SER A 194 -15.48 -6.29 2.30
C SER A 194 -16.32 -6.11 3.57
N ALA A 195 -17.61 -5.74 3.44
CA ALA A 195 -18.49 -5.39 4.57
C ALA A 195 -17.87 -4.33 5.50
N GLY A 196 -17.05 -3.42 4.97
CA GLY A 196 -16.35 -2.38 5.73
C GLY A 196 -15.11 -2.87 6.49
N TYR A 197 -14.72 -4.14 6.38
CA TYR A 197 -13.57 -4.69 7.11
C TYR A 197 -12.28 -4.63 6.32
N GLY A 198 -11.16 -4.46 7.04
CA GLY A 198 -9.83 -4.66 6.52
C GLY A 198 -8.97 -5.53 7.45
N VAL A 199 -8.01 -6.24 6.88
CA VAL A 199 -7.01 -7.02 7.62
C VAL A 199 -5.67 -6.32 7.52
N ILE A 200 -5.11 -5.90 8.64
CA ILE A 200 -3.79 -5.27 8.73
C ILE A 200 -2.73 -6.36 8.58
N MET A 201 -1.85 -6.18 7.61
CA MET A 201 -0.76 -7.09 7.28
C MET A 201 0.57 -6.35 7.33
N ALA A 202 1.66 -7.03 7.68
CA ALA A 202 2.99 -6.45 7.68
C ALA A 202 4.04 -7.42 7.14
N SER A 203 5.09 -6.87 6.53
CA SER A 203 6.32 -7.56 6.17
C SER A 203 7.44 -6.93 6.98
N TYR A 204 7.96 -7.66 7.96
CA TYR A 204 8.98 -7.16 8.89
C TYR A 204 10.37 -7.21 8.25
N ASN A 205 11.16 -6.15 8.47
CA ASN A 205 12.53 -6.09 7.97
C ASN A 205 13.46 -6.97 8.80
N PRO A 206 13.96 -8.08 8.25
CA PRO A 206 14.85 -8.99 8.99
C PRO A 206 16.21 -8.37 9.31
N ASN A 207 16.56 -7.25 8.64
CA ASN A 207 17.83 -6.55 8.82
C ASN A 207 17.64 -5.19 9.51
N PHE A 208 16.50 -4.94 10.14
CA PHE A 208 16.24 -3.70 10.87
C PHE A 208 17.27 -3.51 11.99
N ASP A 209 17.94 -2.37 11.97
CA ASP A 209 18.95 -1.99 12.96
C ASP A 209 18.49 -0.74 13.71
N PRO A 210 17.99 -0.86 14.95
CA PRO A 210 17.51 0.28 15.72
C PRO A 210 18.58 1.31 16.09
N SER A 211 19.85 0.99 15.89
CA SER A 211 20.98 1.91 16.12
C SER A 211 21.25 2.83 14.93
N LYS A 212 20.65 2.53 13.77
CA LYS A 212 20.79 3.33 12.53
C LYS A 212 19.57 4.21 12.32
N PRO A 213 19.73 5.36 11.65
CA PRO A 213 18.58 6.18 11.27
C PRO A 213 17.67 5.41 10.33
N VAL A 214 16.37 5.54 10.56
CA VAL A 214 15.34 5.13 9.61
C VAL A 214 15.27 6.16 8.50
N TYR A 215 15.28 5.73 7.26
CA TYR A 215 15.29 6.59 6.08
C TYR A 215 16.37 7.68 6.16
N PRO A 216 17.65 7.37 5.85
CA PRO A 216 18.77 8.29 6.04
C PRO A 216 18.66 9.65 5.32
N GLU A 217 17.82 9.74 4.27
CA GLU A 217 17.56 10.98 3.54
C GLU A 217 16.45 11.84 4.15
N ARG A 218 15.80 11.37 5.21
CA ARG A 218 14.65 12.02 5.89
C ARG A 218 14.90 13.49 6.20
N GLU A 219 16.02 13.81 6.81
CA GLU A 219 16.35 15.21 7.18
C GLU A 219 16.41 16.12 5.96
N ARG A 220 17.05 15.68 4.88
CA ARG A 220 17.13 16.44 3.62
C ARG A 220 15.78 16.64 2.95
N VAL A 221 14.89 15.67 3.07
CA VAL A 221 13.54 15.75 2.52
C VAL A 221 12.72 16.76 3.32
N LEU A 222 12.75 16.68 4.66
CA LEU A 222 12.01 17.57 5.54
C LEU A 222 12.53 19.02 5.45
N GLU A 223 13.84 19.25 5.33
CA GLU A 223 14.41 20.59 5.11
C GLU A 223 13.86 21.22 3.81
N ARG A 224 13.73 20.47 2.73
CA ARG A 224 13.15 20.97 1.46
C ARG A 224 11.66 21.32 1.59
N VAL A 225 10.93 20.59 2.43
CA VAL A 225 9.51 20.83 2.70
C VAL A 225 9.30 22.14 3.48
N LEU A 226 10.21 22.46 4.42
CA LEU A 226 10.09 23.63 5.28
C LEU A 226 10.57 24.94 4.62
N VAL A 227 11.31 24.87 3.51
CA VAL A 227 11.90 26.04 2.81
C VAL A 227 11.13 26.38 1.51
N GLY A 228 10.24 25.55 1.02
CA GLY A 228 9.39 25.74 -0.17
C GLY A 228 8.00 26.18 0.20
#